data_6719c6390d0be5d8a58df51a07f8ae28
#
_entry.id   6719c6390d0be5d8a58df51a07f8ae28
#
_cell.length_a   1.000
_cell.length_b   1.000
_cell.length_c   1.000
_cell.angle_alpha   90.00
_cell.angle_beta   90.00
_cell.angle_gamma   90.00
#
_symmetry.space_group_name_H-M   'P 1'
#
loop_
_entity.id
_entity.type
_entity.pdbx_description
1 polymer ?
#
loop_
_entity_poly.entity_id
_entity_poly.type
_entity_poly.pdbx_seq_one_letter_code
_entity_poly.pdbx_strand_id
1 'polypeptide(L)'
;MSNKLDYINMIKKVSPYNVKKGILYLRHYGARGFWIKLTERFQKSDIDYKEWYENQKVSQEELEKQKKKVFAYAPKISILVPVYNTPQVFLKQMIQSVRKQTYPNWELCIANANPDNEEVKQILEICTKKDDRIKVVNVPENEGIAQNTNRALDIATGEFIGLLDHDDLLEENALYEIVSCLNEKKETDVL
;
A
#
# COMPACT_ATOMS: atom_id res chain seq x y z
N MET A 1 -17.63 -30.15 -21.05
CA MET A 1 -18.93 -29.72 -20.46
C MET A 1 -18.92 -28.34 -19.80
N SER A 2 -17.82 -27.62 -19.87
CA SER A 2 -17.60 -26.30 -19.21
C SER A 2 -18.30 -25.11 -19.89
N ASN A 3 -18.49 -25.13 -21.20
CA ASN A 3 -18.92 -23.94 -21.98
C ASN A 3 -20.38 -23.49 -21.81
N LYS A 4 -21.31 -24.33 -21.33
CA LYS A 4 -22.72 -23.94 -21.22
C LYS A 4 -23.04 -23.11 -19.97
N LEU A 5 -22.34 -23.35 -18.87
CA LEU A 5 -22.56 -22.61 -17.62
C LEU A 5 -22.05 -21.16 -17.73
N ASP A 6 -20.99 -20.95 -18.51
CA ASP A 6 -20.38 -19.63 -18.70
C ASP A 6 -21.28 -18.70 -19.53
N TYR A 7 -22.00 -19.24 -20.54
CA TYR A 7 -22.96 -18.46 -21.34
C TYR A 7 -24.19 -18.01 -20.53
N ILE A 8 -24.67 -18.83 -19.60
CA ILE A 8 -25.83 -18.49 -18.75
C ILE A 8 -25.47 -17.39 -17.76
N ASN A 9 -24.27 -17.41 -17.20
CA ASN A 9 -23.75 -16.35 -16.33
C ASN A 9 -23.46 -15.05 -17.08
N MET A 10 -23.12 -15.15 -18.36
CA MET A 10 -22.95 -14.03 -19.27
C MET A 10 -24.26 -13.27 -19.51
N ILE A 11 -25.34 -14.00 -19.79
CA ILE A 11 -26.66 -13.42 -20.05
C ILE A 11 -27.27 -12.76 -18.82
N LYS A 12 -27.04 -13.31 -17.61
CA LYS A 12 -27.51 -12.73 -16.35
C LYS A 12 -26.86 -11.38 -15.99
N LYS A 13 -25.69 -11.05 -16.57
CA LYS A 13 -25.00 -9.77 -16.36
C LYS A 13 -25.39 -8.68 -17.35
N VAL A 14 -26.25 -8.98 -18.33
CA VAL A 14 -26.76 -8.01 -19.31
C VAL A 14 -27.92 -7.22 -18.70
N SER A 15 -27.60 -6.08 -18.07
CA SER A 15 -28.60 -5.11 -17.64
C SER A 15 -28.76 -4.00 -18.69
N PRO A 16 -29.92 -3.34 -18.80
CA PRO A 16 -30.09 -2.18 -19.68
C PRO A 16 -29.03 -1.10 -19.48
N TYR A 17 -28.57 -0.93 -18.27
CA TYR A 17 -27.47 -0.03 -17.91
C TYR A 17 -26.14 -0.44 -18.56
N ASN A 18 -25.80 -1.72 -18.50
CA ASN A 18 -24.56 -2.25 -19.10
C ASN A 18 -24.59 -2.18 -20.63
N VAL A 19 -25.74 -2.38 -21.25
CA VAL A 19 -25.92 -2.23 -22.71
C VAL A 19 -25.69 -0.78 -23.12
N LYS A 20 -26.31 0.19 -22.42
CA LYS A 20 -26.12 1.61 -22.68
C LYS A 20 -24.65 2.03 -22.53
N LYS A 21 -23.98 1.55 -21.50
CA LYS A 21 -22.55 1.81 -21.27
C LYS A 21 -21.69 1.17 -22.37
N GLY A 22 -22.02 -0.02 -22.83
CA GLY A 22 -21.33 -0.68 -23.96
C GLY A 22 -21.46 0.08 -25.27
N ILE A 23 -22.65 0.59 -25.59
CA ILE A 23 -22.89 1.42 -26.79
C ILE A 23 -22.09 2.73 -26.73
N LEU A 24 -22.06 3.39 -25.58
CA LEU A 24 -21.26 4.62 -25.40
C LEU A 24 -19.78 4.33 -25.57
N TYR A 25 -19.29 3.22 -25.04
CA TYR A 25 -17.90 2.82 -25.17
C TYR A 25 -17.53 2.49 -26.63
N LEU A 26 -18.40 1.76 -27.32
CA LEU A 26 -18.27 1.44 -28.75
C LEU A 26 -18.19 2.72 -29.62
N ARG A 27 -19.02 3.71 -29.32
CA ARG A 27 -18.99 5.04 -30.01
C ARG A 27 -17.71 5.81 -29.76
N HIS A 28 -17.16 5.74 -28.56
CA HIS A 28 -16.01 6.55 -28.17
C HIS A 28 -14.66 5.92 -28.56
N TYR A 29 -14.54 4.59 -28.44
CA TYR A 29 -13.29 3.86 -28.64
C TYR A 29 -13.29 2.92 -29.84
N GLY A 30 -14.39 2.88 -30.62
CA GLY A 30 -14.56 2.03 -31.78
C GLY A 30 -14.69 0.54 -31.46
N ALA A 31 -14.93 -0.28 -32.50
CA ALA A 31 -15.18 -1.72 -32.37
C ALA A 31 -14.00 -2.46 -31.76
N ARG A 32 -12.78 -2.11 -32.12
CA ARG A 32 -11.56 -2.77 -31.61
C ARG A 32 -11.38 -2.51 -30.10
N GLY A 33 -11.54 -1.28 -29.63
CA GLY A 33 -11.48 -0.95 -28.21
C GLY A 33 -12.58 -1.61 -27.39
N PHE A 34 -13.79 -1.68 -27.96
CA PHE A 34 -14.90 -2.39 -27.34
C PHE A 34 -14.62 -3.90 -27.18
N TRP A 35 -14.09 -4.57 -28.22
CA TRP A 35 -13.73 -5.98 -28.14
C TRP A 35 -12.64 -6.26 -27.11
N ILE A 36 -11.58 -5.44 -27.06
CA ILE A 36 -10.52 -5.58 -26.06
C ILE A 36 -11.14 -5.49 -24.64
N LYS A 37 -11.95 -4.47 -24.38
CA LYS A 37 -12.59 -4.28 -23.07
C LYS A 37 -13.58 -5.39 -22.71
N LEU A 38 -14.25 -5.94 -23.72
CA LEU A 38 -15.16 -7.05 -23.55
C LEU A 38 -14.41 -8.35 -23.20
N THR A 39 -13.32 -8.64 -23.92
CA THR A 39 -12.48 -9.82 -23.65
C THR A 39 -11.79 -9.73 -22.29
N GLU A 40 -11.24 -8.58 -21.92
CA GLU A 40 -10.69 -8.36 -20.58
C GLU A 40 -11.70 -8.63 -19.46
N ARG A 41 -12.97 -8.23 -19.67
CA ARG A 41 -14.03 -8.43 -18.68
C ARG A 41 -14.49 -9.89 -18.55
N PHE A 42 -14.26 -10.70 -19.59
CA PHE A 42 -14.62 -12.12 -19.64
C PHE A 42 -13.40 -13.04 -19.51
N GLN A 43 -12.18 -12.52 -19.54
CA GLN A 43 -11.04 -13.28 -19.07
C GLN A 43 -11.27 -13.54 -17.58
N LYS A 44 -11.59 -14.79 -17.24
CA LYS A 44 -11.42 -15.25 -15.87
C LYS A 44 -9.96 -14.99 -15.53
N SER A 45 -9.70 -14.25 -14.46
CA SER A 45 -8.43 -14.41 -13.80
C SER A 45 -8.38 -15.88 -13.36
N ASP A 46 -7.65 -16.71 -14.06
CA ASP A 46 -7.47 -18.13 -13.70
C ASP A 46 -6.74 -18.29 -12.35
N ILE A 47 -6.37 -17.15 -11.73
CA ILE A 47 -5.72 -17.07 -10.44
C ILE A 47 -6.76 -16.68 -9.40
N ASP A 48 -7.06 -17.59 -8.49
CA ASP A 48 -7.75 -17.24 -7.24
C ASP A 48 -6.76 -16.39 -6.42
N TYR A 49 -7.06 -15.08 -6.32
CA TYR A 49 -6.20 -14.14 -5.57
C TYR A 49 -5.97 -14.62 -4.13
N LYS A 50 -6.98 -15.20 -3.49
CA LYS A 50 -6.85 -15.67 -2.11
C LYS A 50 -5.87 -16.85 -2.01
N GLU A 51 -5.99 -17.82 -2.92
CA GLU A 51 -5.07 -18.96 -2.99
C GLU A 51 -3.64 -18.50 -3.33
N TRP A 52 -3.51 -17.59 -4.30
CA TRP A 52 -2.22 -17.00 -4.65
C TRP A 52 -1.59 -16.28 -3.45
N TYR A 53 -2.36 -15.42 -2.76
CA TYR A 53 -1.89 -14.67 -1.59
C TYR A 53 -1.46 -15.59 -0.44
N GLU A 54 -2.25 -16.61 -0.10
CA GLU A 54 -1.88 -17.57 0.93
C GLU A 54 -0.58 -18.34 0.59
N ASN A 55 -0.36 -18.64 -0.70
CA ASN A 55 0.87 -19.29 -1.17
C ASN A 55 2.09 -18.36 -1.17
N GLN A 56 1.89 -17.05 -1.17
CA GLN A 56 2.97 -16.04 -1.10
C GLN A 56 3.31 -15.63 0.34
N LYS A 57 2.47 -15.97 1.30
CA LYS A 57 2.74 -15.62 2.71
C LYS A 57 4.06 -16.21 3.19
N VAL A 58 4.89 -15.33 3.72
CA VAL A 58 6.15 -15.72 4.36
C VAL A 58 5.85 -16.46 5.68
N SER A 59 6.52 -17.59 5.91
CA SER A 59 6.35 -18.35 7.14
C SER A 59 6.93 -17.59 8.34
N GLN A 60 6.41 -17.86 9.55
CA GLN A 60 6.95 -17.26 10.78
C GLN A 60 8.43 -17.62 11.00
N GLU A 61 8.83 -18.83 10.62
CA GLU A 61 10.24 -19.23 10.68
C GLU A 61 11.13 -18.37 9.79
N GLU A 62 10.66 -18.06 8.58
CA GLU A 62 11.39 -17.20 7.64
C GLU A 62 11.42 -15.76 8.12
N LEU A 63 10.32 -15.21 8.65
CA LEU A 63 10.30 -13.88 9.25
C LEU A 63 11.31 -13.74 10.40
N GLU A 64 11.46 -14.77 11.25
CA GLU A 64 12.47 -14.77 12.31
C GLU A 64 13.91 -14.88 11.79
N LYS A 65 14.13 -15.53 10.66
CA LYS A 65 15.44 -15.54 9.97
C LYS A 65 15.76 -14.16 9.39
N GLN A 66 14.76 -13.52 8.77
CA GLN A 66 14.89 -12.17 8.20
C GLN A 66 15.28 -11.13 9.25
N LYS A 67 14.67 -11.17 10.44
CA LYS A 67 15.02 -10.28 11.56
C LYS A 67 16.48 -10.38 12.00
N LYS A 68 17.11 -11.53 11.79
CA LYS A 68 18.50 -11.80 12.14
C LYS A 68 19.49 -11.54 11.01
N LYS A 69 18.97 -11.25 9.82
CA LYS A 69 19.81 -11.00 8.64
C LYS A 69 20.59 -9.70 8.77
N VAL A 70 21.89 -9.78 8.57
CA VAL A 70 22.76 -8.62 8.44
C VAL A 70 23.03 -8.38 6.97
N PHE A 71 22.69 -7.18 6.49
CA PHE A 71 22.95 -6.74 5.13
C PHE A 71 24.30 -6.01 5.05
N ALA A 72 25.02 -6.21 3.94
CA ALA A 72 26.27 -5.47 3.68
C ALA A 72 25.98 -3.97 3.43
N TYR A 73 24.87 -3.69 2.75
CA TYR A 73 24.32 -2.35 2.58
C TYR A 73 22.95 -2.31 3.27
N ALA A 74 22.86 -1.51 4.32
CA ALA A 74 21.70 -1.43 5.18
C ALA A 74 21.19 0.02 5.29
N PRO A 75 20.65 0.59 4.21
CA PRO A 75 20.20 1.98 4.18
C PRO A 75 19.02 2.20 5.12
N LYS A 76 18.94 3.41 5.68
CA LYS A 76 17.75 3.82 6.42
C LYS A 76 16.63 4.19 5.47
N ILE A 77 15.44 3.64 5.72
CA ILE A 77 14.23 3.90 4.93
C ILE A 77 13.28 4.79 5.73
N SER A 78 12.93 5.95 5.19
CA SER A 78 11.91 6.83 5.74
C SER A 78 10.56 6.53 5.11
N ILE A 79 9.60 6.09 5.91
CA ILE A 79 8.22 5.87 5.46
C ILE A 79 7.42 7.13 5.74
N LEU A 80 6.88 7.76 4.70
CA LEU A 80 6.13 9.01 4.78
C LEU A 80 4.63 8.72 4.77
N VAL A 81 3.91 9.24 5.76
CA VAL A 81 2.46 9.05 5.89
C VAL A 81 1.77 10.37 6.14
N PRO A 82 0.99 10.89 5.18
CA PRO A 82 0.08 11.99 5.43
C PRO A 82 -1.18 11.48 6.15
N VAL A 83 -1.53 12.07 7.29
CA VAL A 83 -2.69 11.69 8.11
C VAL A 83 -3.70 12.82 8.13
N TYR A 84 -4.91 12.55 7.63
CA TYR A 84 -6.05 13.47 7.69
C TYR A 84 -7.37 12.70 7.79
N ASN A 85 -8.19 13.02 8.80
CA ASN A 85 -9.49 12.36 9.06
C ASN A 85 -9.43 10.83 9.12
N THR A 86 -8.30 10.29 9.57
CA THR A 86 -8.07 8.85 9.62
C THR A 86 -8.80 8.21 10.78
N PRO A 87 -9.62 7.16 10.55
CA PRO A 87 -10.20 6.37 11.63
C PRO A 87 -9.10 5.75 12.50
N GLN A 88 -9.27 5.81 13.83
CA GLN A 88 -8.29 5.32 14.81
C GLN A 88 -7.81 3.88 14.55
N VAL A 89 -8.75 3.02 14.11
CA VAL A 89 -8.45 1.60 13.83
C VAL A 89 -7.40 1.49 12.73
N PHE A 90 -7.58 2.21 11.64
CA PHE A 90 -6.66 2.18 10.49
C PHE A 90 -5.30 2.78 10.86
N LEU A 91 -5.30 3.94 11.53
CA LEU A 91 -4.05 4.55 12.00
C LEU A 91 -3.23 3.60 12.89
N LYS A 92 -3.88 2.93 13.84
CA LYS A 92 -3.23 1.95 14.73
C LYS A 92 -2.71 0.75 13.96
N GLN A 93 -3.48 0.22 13.00
CA GLN A 93 -3.09 -0.92 12.18
C GLN A 93 -1.93 -0.57 11.26
N MET A 94 -1.97 0.59 10.61
CA MET A 94 -0.89 1.10 9.76
C MET A 94 0.42 1.22 10.57
N ILE A 95 0.42 1.93 11.70
CA ILE A 95 1.60 2.07 12.56
C ILE A 95 2.12 0.69 13.02
N GLN A 96 1.21 -0.23 13.38
CA GLN A 96 1.59 -1.57 13.78
C GLN A 96 2.23 -2.39 12.66
N SER A 97 1.78 -2.24 11.41
CA SER A 97 2.36 -2.93 10.25
C SER A 97 3.81 -2.48 9.99
N VAL A 98 4.09 -1.18 10.16
CA VAL A 98 5.45 -0.64 10.05
C VAL A 98 6.33 -1.14 11.22
N ARG A 99 5.82 -1.16 12.44
CA ARG A 99 6.58 -1.65 13.61
C ARG A 99 6.92 -3.12 13.55
N LYS A 100 6.15 -3.91 12.80
CA LYS A 100 6.37 -5.35 12.60
C LYS A 100 7.39 -5.68 11.52
N GLN A 101 7.89 -4.69 10.78
CA GLN A 101 8.85 -4.92 9.71
C GLN A 101 10.06 -5.75 10.21
N THR A 102 10.44 -6.77 9.42
CA THR A 102 11.59 -7.64 9.73
C THR A 102 12.92 -6.91 9.54
N TYR A 103 12.97 -5.91 8.68
CA TYR A 103 14.11 -5.01 8.53
C TYR A 103 14.04 -3.89 9.57
N PRO A 104 15.07 -3.69 10.43
CA PRO A 104 14.97 -2.80 11.59
C PRO A 104 15.33 -1.32 11.30
N ASN A 105 16.08 -1.03 10.23
CA ASN A 105 16.63 0.32 9.97
C ASN A 105 15.66 1.18 9.15
N TRP A 106 14.57 1.55 9.77
CA TRP A 106 13.53 2.42 9.22
C TRP A 106 13.16 3.54 10.20
N GLU A 107 12.48 4.54 9.68
CA GLU A 107 11.75 5.53 10.46
C GLU A 107 10.38 5.77 9.83
N LEU A 108 9.41 6.15 10.66
CA LEU A 108 8.06 6.48 10.23
C LEU A 108 7.83 7.98 10.46
N CYS A 109 7.71 8.72 9.38
CA CYS A 109 7.51 10.17 9.37
C CYS A 109 6.03 10.47 9.08
N ILE A 110 5.28 10.92 10.07
CA ILE A 110 3.85 11.20 9.98
C ILE A 110 3.62 12.70 9.94
N ALA A 111 2.91 13.17 8.91
CA ALA A 111 2.36 14.53 8.88
C ALA A 111 0.90 14.49 9.33
N ASN A 112 0.63 14.96 10.55
CA ASN A 112 -0.72 15.03 11.09
C ASN A 112 -1.39 16.35 10.71
N ALA A 113 -2.24 16.33 9.69
CA ALA A 113 -3.00 17.47 9.20
C ALA A 113 -4.39 17.62 9.89
N ASN A 114 -4.58 16.96 11.03
CA ASN A 114 -5.74 17.09 11.88
C ASN A 114 -5.32 17.16 13.35
N PRO A 115 -4.51 18.18 13.72
CA PRO A 115 -3.90 18.26 15.06
C PRO A 115 -4.92 18.48 16.20
N ASP A 116 -6.12 18.97 15.88
CA ASP A 116 -7.21 19.20 16.85
C ASP A 116 -7.99 17.91 17.14
N ASN A 117 -7.75 16.83 16.42
CA ASN A 117 -8.36 15.54 16.73
C ASN A 117 -7.63 14.89 17.91
N GLU A 118 -8.20 15.03 19.11
CA GLU A 118 -7.61 14.51 20.33
C GLU A 118 -7.37 12.99 20.32
N GLU A 119 -8.19 12.24 19.62
CA GLU A 119 -8.03 10.78 19.51
C GLU A 119 -6.81 10.40 18.68
N VAL A 120 -6.61 11.05 17.52
CA VAL A 120 -5.43 10.88 16.67
C VAL A 120 -4.18 11.33 17.41
N LYS A 121 -4.24 12.50 18.06
CA LYS A 121 -3.14 13.06 18.85
C LYS A 121 -2.67 12.11 19.95
N GLN A 122 -3.59 11.56 20.75
CA GLN A 122 -3.26 10.60 21.81
C GLN A 122 -2.59 9.34 21.26
N ILE A 123 -3.05 8.81 20.11
CA ILE A 123 -2.43 7.65 19.48
C ILE A 123 -0.99 7.97 19.09
N LEU A 124 -0.78 9.09 18.41
CA LEU A 124 0.53 9.50 17.92
C LEU A 124 1.50 9.78 19.09
N GLU A 125 1.05 10.46 20.15
CA GLU A 125 1.85 10.68 21.36
C GLU A 125 2.26 9.38 22.06
N ILE A 126 1.36 8.41 22.14
CA ILE A 126 1.68 7.09 22.71
C ILE A 126 2.69 6.36 21.84
N CYS A 127 2.55 6.44 20.53
CA CYS A 127 3.44 5.74 19.59
C CYS A 127 4.85 6.35 19.60
N THR A 128 4.98 7.66 19.57
CA THR A 128 6.29 8.36 19.62
C THR A 128 7.02 8.14 20.95
N LYS A 129 6.30 8.05 22.07
CA LYS A 129 6.90 7.72 23.38
C LYS A 129 7.39 6.27 23.48
N LYS A 130 6.82 5.36 22.68
CA LYS A 130 7.16 3.91 22.71
C LYS A 130 8.24 3.52 21.70
N ASP A 131 8.41 4.30 20.65
CA ASP A 131 9.31 3.96 19.54
C ASP A 131 9.86 5.29 18.96
N ASP A 132 11.13 5.56 19.19
CA ASP A 132 11.83 6.77 18.77
C ASP A 132 12.06 6.88 17.26
N ARG A 133 11.82 5.79 16.52
CA ARG A 133 11.80 5.78 15.07
C ARG A 133 10.53 6.41 14.48
N ILE A 134 9.51 6.67 15.31
CA ILE A 134 8.27 7.31 14.88
C ILE A 134 8.37 8.81 15.14
N LYS A 135 8.31 9.60 14.09
CA LYS A 135 8.36 11.05 14.11
C LYS A 135 7.03 11.64 13.63
N VAL A 136 6.60 12.71 14.25
CA VAL A 136 5.34 13.37 13.91
C VAL A 136 5.57 14.86 13.74
N VAL A 137 5.08 15.42 12.65
CA VAL A 137 4.92 16.87 12.45
C VAL A 137 3.44 17.20 12.38
N ASN A 138 3.00 18.18 13.19
CA ASN A 138 1.64 18.68 13.11
C ASN A 138 1.55 19.77 12.04
N VAL A 139 0.60 19.60 11.13
CA VAL A 139 0.27 20.57 10.07
C VAL A 139 -0.98 21.32 10.51
N PRO A 140 -0.92 22.65 10.70
CA PRO A 140 -2.04 23.43 11.25
C PRO A 140 -3.32 23.32 10.44
N GLU A 141 -3.19 23.27 9.11
CA GLU A 141 -4.29 23.16 8.16
C GLU A 141 -4.01 22.06 7.14
N ASN A 142 -5.06 21.38 6.69
CA ASN A 142 -4.90 20.36 5.65
C ASN A 142 -4.56 20.99 4.31
N GLU A 143 -3.32 20.86 3.88
CA GLU A 143 -2.80 21.39 2.60
C GLU A 143 -2.99 20.41 1.44
N GLY A 144 -3.67 19.27 1.66
CA GLY A 144 -3.84 18.20 0.68
C GLY A 144 -2.71 17.16 0.73
N ILE A 145 -2.93 16.04 0.07
CA ILE A 145 -2.07 14.85 0.19
C ILE A 145 -0.61 15.14 -0.16
N ALA A 146 -0.36 15.84 -1.27
CA ALA A 146 1.00 16.12 -1.75
C ALA A 146 1.78 17.01 -0.77
N GLN A 147 1.16 18.09 -0.28
CA GLN A 147 1.82 19.03 0.63
C GLN A 147 2.02 18.39 2.00
N ASN A 148 1.03 17.67 2.52
CA ASN A 148 1.18 16.94 3.78
C ASN A 148 2.28 15.88 3.68
N THR A 149 2.44 15.20 2.53
CA THR A 149 3.56 14.28 2.29
C THR A 149 4.90 15.02 2.30
N ASN A 150 4.98 16.22 1.71
CA ASN A 150 6.18 17.05 1.79
C ASN A 150 6.52 17.44 3.24
N ARG A 151 5.52 17.71 4.09
CA ARG A 151 5.76 17.96 5.53
C ARG A 151 6.34 16.74 6.24
N ALA A 152 5.91 15.54 5.87
CA ALA A 152 6.53 14.30 6.39
C ALA A 152 7.96 14.13 5.85
N LEU A 153 8.22 14.52 4.60
CA LEU A 153 9.56 14.50 4.00
C LEU A 153 10.53 15.45 4.71
N ASP A 154 10.08 16.63 5.15
CA ASP A 154 10.92 17.64 5.83
C ASP A 154 11.55 17.10 7.12
N ILE A 155 10.96 16.07 7.74
CA ILE A 155 11.49 15.44 8.98
C ILE A 155 12.15 14.08 8.73
N ALA A 156 12.20 13.64 7.47
CA ALA A 156 12.83 12.39 7.07
C ALA A 156 14.37 12.53 7.04
N THR A 157 15.05 11.44 7.43
CA THR A 157 16.51 11.39 7.45
C THR A 157 17.05 10.11 6.80
N GLY A 158 16.20 9.30 6.20
CA GLY A 158 16.60 8.08 5.52
C GLY A 158 17.18 8.34 4.14
N GLU A 159 17.93 7.40 3.66
CA GLU A 159 18.55 7.43 2.32
C GLU A 159 17.51 7.12 1.24
N PHE A 160 16.51 6.30 1.57
CA PHE A 160 15.37 5.97 0.70
C PHE A 160 14.06 6.42 1.34
N ILE A 161 13.12 6.76 0.47
CA ILE A 161 11.78 7.20 0.85
C ILE A 161 10.76 6.16 0.38
N GLY A 162 9.90 5.70 1.29
CA GLY A 162 8.70 4.94 1.00
C GLY A 162 7.46 5.79 1.23
N LEU A 163 6.49 5.72 0.32
CA LEU A 163 5.19 6.37 0.49
C LEU A 163 4.17 5.33 0.97
N LEU A 164 3.39 5.67 1.99
CA LEU A 164 2.36 4.79 2.54
C LEU A 164 1.12 5.62 2.88
N ASP A 165 -0.05 5.17 2.46
CA ASP A 165 -1.31 5.78 2.84
C ASP A 165 -1.70 5.40 4.28
N HIS A 166 -2.40 6.30 4.95
CA HIS A 166 -2.72 6.17 6.38
C HIS A 166 -3.70 5.03 6.72
N ASP A 167 -4.33 4.43 5.72
CA ASP A 167 -5.30 3.33 5.79
C ASP A 167 -4.80 2.02 5.14
N ASP A 168 -3.56 2.03 4.64
CA ASP A 168 -2.88 0.86 4.08
C ASP A 168 -1.98 0.15 5.09
N LEU A 169 -1.61 -1.09 4.77
CA LEU A 169 -0.73 -1.94 5.58
C LEU A 169 0.46 -2.41 4.76
N LEU A 170 1.62 -2.45 5.40
CA LEU A 170 2.79 -3.12 4.85
C LEU A 170 2.85 -4.58 5.31
N GLU A 171 3.17 -5.50 4.40
CA GLU A 171 3.54 -6.87 4.78
C GLU A 171 4.81 -6.85 5.65
N GLU A 172 4.92 -7.78 6.59
CA GLU A 172 5.99 -7.77 7.60
C GLU A 172 7.42 -7.83 7.01
N ASN A 173 7.57 -8.37 5.80
CA ASN A 173 8.84 -8.47 5.08
C ASN A 173 9.05 -7.40 3.99
N ALA A 174 8.16 -6.43 3.84
CA ALA A 174 8.22 -5.48 2.72
C ALA A 174 9.56 -4.73 2.66
N LEU A 175 10.03 -4.16 3.77
CA LEU A 175 11.32 -3.46 3.80
C LEU A 175 12.52 -4.40 3.64
N TYR A 176 12.40 -5.64 4.10
CA TYR A 176 13.43 -6.65 3.89
C TYR A 176 13.64 -6.97 2.42
N GLU A 177 12.55 -7.15 1.67
CA GLU A 177 12.60 -7.42 0.22
C GLU A 177 13.20 -6.25 -0.55
N ILE A 178 12.81 -5.02 -0.19
CA ILE A 178 13.39 -3.80 -0.76
C ILE A 178 14.91 -3.78 -0.55
N VAL A 179 15.37 -3.98 0.68
CA VAL A 179 16.80 -3.93 1.00
C VAL A 179 17.55 -5.12 0.38
N SER A 180 16.93 -6.30 0.27
CA SER A 180 17.50 -7.43 -0.46
C SER A 180 17.74 -7.08 -1.92
N CYS A 181 16.75 -6.46 -2.57
CA CYS A 181 16.89 -6.01 -3.96
C CYS A 181 18.00 -4.96 -4.12
N LEU A 182 18.12 -4.00 -3.20
CA LEU A 182 19.18 -2.99 -3.20
C LEU A 182 20.58 -3.59 -3.04
N ASN A 183 20.72 -4.69 -2.28
CA ASN A 183 21.98 -5.40 -2.15
C ASN A 183 22.35 -6.21 -3.40
N GLU A 184 21.37 -6.67 -4.16
CA GLU A 184 21.59 -7.37 -5.43
C GLU A 184 21.85 -6.42 -6.59
N LYS A 185 21.13 -5.28 -6.61
CA LYS A 185 21.13 -4.29 -7.69
C LYS A 185 21.59 -2.93 -7.16
N LYS A 186 22.89 -2.73 -7.08
CA LYS A 186 23.50 -1.54 -6.45
C LYS A 186 23.21 -0.19 -7.11
N GLU A 187 22.72 -0.18 -8.34
CA GLU A 187 22.40 1.03 -9.12
C GLU A 187 20.90 1.32 -9.16
N THR A 188 20.14 0.80 -8.17
CA THR A 188 18.69 1.01 -8.12
C THR A 188 18.37 2.27 -7.33
N ASP A 189 17.76 3.25 -7.99
CA ASP A 189 17.29 4.51 -7.38
C ASP A 189 15.78 4.45 -7.08
N VAL A 190 15.03 3.62 -7.81
CA VAL A 190 13.55 3.48 -7.67
C VAL A 190 13.17 2.00 -7.73
N LEU A 191 12.29 1.58 -6.82
CA LEU A 191 11.73 0.23 -6.71
C LEU A 191 10.18 0.26 -6.76
#